data_8bcdbfc3eb387d585e8e633dd8c85093
#
_entry.id   8bcdbfc3eb387d585e8e633dd8c85093
#
_cell.length_a   1.000
_cell.length_b   1.000
_cell.length_c   1.000
_cell.angle_alpha   90.00
_cell.angle_beta   90.00
_cell.angle_gamma   90.00
#
_symmetry.space_group_name_H-M   'P 1'
#
loop_
_entity.id
_entity.type
_entity.pdbx_description
1 polymer ?
#
loop_
_entity_poly.entity_id
_entity_poly.type
_entity_poly.pdbx_seq_one_letter_code
_entity_poly.pdbx_strand_id
1 'polypeptide(L)'
;MYLEERRNGESNREYALRILKANIIQMILEPGCPIGEQKIAKELGMSRTPVREALVELMKTRIVEILPQKGTYVSYLDYDLVEEARFMRMTLELALLDELAEKMTDKDFDRMEANVTMQRFYLERENQLYLMQLDDDFHRMFFEICNKMQCYCLSKEFGIHFDRVRFASLENLRDNKTVQDHARQNVKEYAEISNFLSITSLT
;
A
#
# COMPACT_ATOMS: atom_id res chain seq x y z
N MET A 1 -15.23 -12.14 5.11
CA MET A 1 -14.35 -10.96 4.85
C MET A 1 -14.23 -10.14 6.13
N TYR A 2 -13.13 -9.40 6.28
CA TYR A 2 -13.01 -8.35 7.31
C TYR A 2 -13.76 -7.10 6.83
N LEU A 3 -14.67 -6.57 7.66
CA LEU A 3 -15.50 -5.42 7.34
C LEU A 3 -15.10 -4.25 8.25
N GLU A 4 -14.67 -3.16 7.64
CA GLU A 4 -14.46 -1.90 8.33
C GLU A 4 -15.76 -1.08 8.32
N GLU A 5 -15.90 -0.16 9.25
CA GLU A 5 -17.01 0.78 9.26
C GLU A 5 -17.00 1.69 8.02
N ARG A 6 -18.20 2.09 7.61
CA ARG A 6 -18.36 3.04 6.50
C ARG A 6 -17.81 4.41 6.88
N ARG A 7 -17.14 5.03 5.92
CA ARG A 7 -16.71 6.41 6.04
C ARG A 7 -17.86 7.37 5.79
N ASN A 8 -17.80 8.54 6.39
CA ASN A 8 -18.85 9.55 6.22
C ASN A 8 -18.96 9.99 4.74
N GLY A 9 -20.15 9.89 4.16
CA GLY A 9 -20.40 10.20 2.74
C GLY A 9 -19.96 9.14 1.72
N GLU A 10 -19.43 7.99 2.16
CA GLU A 10 -18.99 6.92 1.26
C GLU A 10 -20.18 6.24 0.56
N SER A 11 -20.17 6.21 -0.77
CA SER A 11 -21.18 5.49 -1.55
C SER A 11 -21.02 3.97 -1.40
N ASN A 12 -22.08 3.21 -1.77
CA ASN A 12 -22.03 1.75 -1.75
C ASN A 12 -20.92 1.18 -2.63
N ARG A 13 -20.64 1.81 -3.77
CA ARG A 13 -19.57 1.40 -4.68
C ARG A 13 -18.19 1.63 -4.06
N GLU A 14 -17.95 2.81 -3.50
CA GLU A 14 -16.69 3.16 -2.85
C GLU A 14 -16.41 2.26 -1.65
N TYR A 15 -17.43 2.02 -0.83
CA TYR A 15 -17.32 1.10 0.29
C TYR A 15 -16.98 -0.33 -0.17
N ALA A 16 -17.72 -0.86 -1.16
CA ALA A 16 -17.43 -2.19 -1.70
C ALA A 16 -16.01 -2.28 -2.28
N LEU A 17 -15.58 -1.26 -3.03
CA LEU A 17 -14.24 -1.19 -3.61
C LEU A 17 -13.16 -1.21 -2.52
N ARG A 18 -13.31 -0.37 -1.49
CA ARG A 18 -12.36 -0.27 -0.37
C ARG A 18 -12.26 -1.58 0.41
N ILE A 19 -13.39 -2.18 0.76
CA ILE A 19 -13.42 -3.43 1.52
C ILE A 19 -12.84 -4.59 0.70
N LEU A 20 -13.22 -4.73 -0.56
CA LEU A 20 -12.67 -5.77 -1.43
C LEU A 20 -11.16 -5.61 -1.62
N LYS A 21 -10.71 -4.38 -1.92
CA LYS A 21 -9.29 -4.06 -2.07
C LYS A 21 -8.50 -4.43 -0.81
N ALA A 22 -8.97 -4.02 0.38
CA ALA A 22 -8.31 -4.32 1.64
C ALA A 22 -8.23 -5.83 1.91
N ASN A 23 -9.32 -6.58 1.70
CA ASN A 23 -9.33 -8.03 1.91
C ASN A 23 -8.44 -8.80 0.92
N ILE A 24 -8.28 -8.30 -0.32
CA ILE A 24 -7.37 -8.88 -1.32
C ILE A 24 -5.91 -8.60 -0.95
N ILE A 25 -5.58 -7.37 -0.55
CA ILE A 25 -4.23 -6.99 -0.12
C ILE A 25 -3.82 -7.79 1.12
N GLN A 26 -4.72 -7.91 2.09
CA GLN A 26 -4.49 -8.63 3.36
C GLN A 26 -4.62 -10.15 3.22
N MET A 27 -4.66 -10.69 2.01
CA MET A 27 -4.77 -12.15 1.73
C MET A 27 -5.98 -12.84 2.39
N ILE A 28 -6.96 -12.11 2.93
CA ILE A 28 -8.22 -12.67 3.44
C ILE A 28 -9.06 -13.23 2.29
N LEU A 29 -9.00 -12.58 1.13
CA LEU A 29 -9.40 -13.13 -0.15
C LEU A 29 -8.13 -13.59 -0.86
N GLU A 30 -7.85 -14.89 -0.76
CA GLU A 30 -6.60 -15.49 -1.23
C GLU A 30 -6.46 -15.44 -2.77
N PRO A 31 -5.23 -15.41 -3.31
CA PRO A 31 -4.99 -15.55 -4.75
C PRO A 31 -5.65 -16.82 -5.33
N GLY A 32 -6.34 -16.66 -6.45
CA GLY A 32 -7.08 -17.75 -7.10
C GLY A 32 -8.44 -18.07 -6.49
N CYS A 33 -8.84 -17.45 -5.38
CA CYS A 33 -10.16 -17.74 -4.82
C CYS A 33 -11.29 -17.10 -5.66
N PRO A 34 -12.45 -17.80 -5.80
CA PRO A 34 -13.60 -17.28 -6.54
C PRO A 34 -14.30 -16.15 -5.77
N ILE A 35 -14.68 -15.12 -6.50
CA ILE A 35 -15.42 -13.97 -6.00
C ILE A 35 -16.89 -14.08 -6.44
N GLY A 36 -17.77 -14.38 -5.50
CA GLY A 36 -19.21 -14.45 -5.76
C GLY A 36 -19.90 -13.11 -5.49
N GLU A 37 -20.29 -12.35 -6.55
CA GLU A 37 -20.98 -11.06 -6.42
C GLU A 37 -22.14 -11.10 -5.42
N GLN A 38 -22.98 -12.17 -5.49
CA GLN A 38 -24.15 -12.32 -4.63
C GLN A 38 -23.77 -12.54 -3.16
N LYS A 39 -22.72 -13.32 -2.91
CA LYS A 39 -22.22 -13.57 -1.55
C LYS A 39 -21.68 -12.29 -0.95
N ILE A 40 -20.86 -11.55 -1.70
CA ILE A 40 -20.29 -10.28 -1.25
C ILE A 40 -21.38 -9.23 -1.02
N ALA A 41 -22.33 -9.09 -1.93
CA ALA A 41 -23.45 -8.16 -1.76
C ALA A 41 -24.23 -8.43 -0.47
N LYS A 42 -24.46 -9.71 -0.15
CA LYS A 42 -25.11 -10.13 1.11
C LYS A 42 -24.24 -9.77 2.33
N GLU A 43 -22.94 -10.03 2.30
CA GLU A 43 -22.03 -9.72 3.40
C GLU A 43 -21.91 -8.21 3.65
N LEU A 44 -21.90 -7.40 2.57
CA LEU A 44 -21.83 -5.94 2.65
C LEU A 44 -23.17 -5.25 2.89
N GLY A 45 -24.28 -6.00 2.93
CA GLY A 45 -25.62 -5.45 3.14
C GLY A 45 -26.10 -4.52 2.02
N MET A 46 -25.75 -4.82 0.76
CA MET A 46 -26.08 -3.97 -0.39
C MET A 46 -26.56 -4.79 -1.60
N SER A 47 -27.01 -4.10 -2.67
CA SER A 47 -27.37 -4.75 -3.93
C SER A 47 -26.12 -5.22 -4.70
N ARG A 48 -26.34 -6.06 -5.74
CA ARG A 48 -25.22 -6.60 -6.57
C ARG A 48 -24.55 -5.54 -7.46
N THR A 49 -25.26 -4.51 -7.86
CA THR A 49 -24.76 -3.48 -8.79
C THR A 49 -23.50 -2.79 -8.28
N PRO A 50 -23.44 -2.17 -7.08
CA PRO A 50 -22.23 -1.53 -6.58
C PRO A 50 -21.07 -2.50 -6.37
N VAL A 51 -21.35 -3.77 -6.05
CA VAL A 51 -20.30 -4.81 -5.95
C VAL A 51 -19.70 -5.11 -7.32
N ARG A 52 -20.53 -5.27 -8.35
CA ARG A 52 -20.05 -5.49 -9.73
C ARG A 52 -19.22 -4.31 -10.22
N GLU A 53 -19.66 -3.08 -9.98
CA GLU A 53 -18.91 -1.88 -10.34
C GLU A 53 -17.54 -1.82 -9.64
N ALA A 54 -17.49 -2.18 -8.36
CA ALA A 54 -16.24 -2.28 -7.60
C ALA A 54 -15.31 -3.35 -8.18
N LEU A 55 -15.83 -4.52 -8.55
CA LEU A 55 -15.04 -5.58 -9.18
C LEU A 55 -14.50 -5.17 -10.54
N VAL A 56 -15.28 -4.46 -11.36
CA VAL A 56 -14.80 -3.90 -12.63
C VAL A 56 -13.65 -2.91 -12.42
N GLU A 57 -13.70 -2.11 -11.35
CA GLU A 57 -12.61 -1.21 -11.00
C GLU A 57 -11.34 -1.98 -10.59
N LEU A 58 -11.49 -3.02 -9.77
CA LEU A 58 -10.37 -3.87 -9.34
C LEU A 58 -9.73 -4.67 -10.50
N MET A 59 -10.49 -4.95 -11.56
CA MET A 59 -9.94 -5.56 -12.78
C MET A 59 -8.95 -4.63 -13.51
N LYS A 60 -9.15 -3.30 -13.47
CA LYS A 60 -8.22 -2.34 -14.09
C LYS A 60 -6.84 -2.42 -13.45
N THR A 61 -6.77 -2.70 -12.17
CA THR A 61 -5.52 -2.91 -11.43
C THR A 61 -5.02 -4.35 -11.48
N ARG A 62 -5.67 -5.24 -12.24
CA ARG A 62 -5.31 -6.65 -12.43
C ARG A 62 -5.26 -7.50 -11.15
N ILE A 63 -5.86 -7.04 -10.04
CA ILE A 63 -5.94 -7.85 -8.80
C ILE A 63 -7.18 -8.75 -8.77
N VAL A 64 -8.09 -8.54 -9.72
CA VAL A 64 -9.27 -9.36 -9.98
C VAL A 64 -9.30 -9.66 -11.47
N GLU A 65 -9.66 -10.90 -11.82
CA GLU A 65 -9.83 -11.36 -13.19
C GLU A 65 -11.20 -12.00 -13.40
N ILE A 66 -11.78 -11.79 -14.58
CA ILE A 66 -12.99 -12.48 -15.03
C ILE A 66 -12.59 -13.54 -16.05
N LEU A 67 -12.77 -14.80 -15.67
CA LEU A 67 -12.56 -15.92 -16.56
C LEU A 67 -13.89 -16.24 -17.28
N PRO A 68 -13.94 -16.21 -18.64
CA PRO A 68 -15.16 -16.50 -19.39
C PRO A 68 -15.76 -17.84 -18.96
N GLN A 69 -17.06 -17.83 -18.69
CA GLN A 69 -17.85 -19.00 -18.26
C GLN A 69 -17.45 -19.61 -16.90
N LYS A 70 -16.36 -19.15 -16.27
CA LYS A 70 -15.90 -19.68 -14.98
C LYS A 70 -16.18 -18.73 -13.81
N GLY A 71 -16.26 -17.42 -14.07
CA GLY A 71 -16.58 -16.42 -13.03
C GLY A 71 -15.47 -15.42 -12.77
N THR A 72 -15.57 -14.75 -11.63
CA THR A 72 -14.61 -13.75 -11.17
C THR A 72 -13.72 -14.34 -10.08
N TYR A 73 -12.44 -14.04 -10.13
CA TYR A 73 -11.43 -14.59 -9.23
C TYR A 73 -10.45 -13.50 -8.77
N VAL A 74 -9.86 -13.68 -7.59
CA VAL A 74 -8.67 -12.92 -7.18
C VAL A 74 -7.50 -13.40 -8.03
N SER A 75 -6.78 -12.48 -8.69
CA SER A 75 -5.62 -12.84 -9.50
C SER A 75 -4.50 -13.43 -8.64
N TYR A 76 -3.69 -14.30 -9.23
CA TYR A 76 -2.43 -14.70 -8.62
C TYR A 76 -1.47 -13.52 -8.46
N LEU A 77 -0.42 -13.70 -7.64
CA LEU A 77 0.63 -12.70 -7.49
C LEU A 77 1.45 -12.67 -8.79
N ASP A 78 1.57 -11.46 -9.36
CA ASP A 78 2.33 -11.20 -10.57
C ASP A 78 3.61 -10.44 -10.18
N TYR A 79 4.73 -11.14 -10.18
CA TYR A 79 6.02 -10.59 -9.77
C TYR A 79 6.60 -9.60 -10.77
N ASP A 80 6.24 -9.69 -12.05
CA ASP A 80 6.66 -8.71 -13.05
C ASP A 80 5.99 -7.35 -12.76
N LEU A 81 4.69 -7.35 -12.44
CA LEU A 81 3.99 -6.13 -12.01
C LEU A 81 4.52 -5.57 -10.68
N VAL A 82 4.99 -6.43 -9.78
CA VAL A 82 5.65 -5.99 -8.53
C VAL A 82 6.94 -5.24 -8.83
N GLU A 83 7.78 -5.77 -9.72
CA GLU A 83 9.04 -5.12 -10.10
C GLU A 83 8.79 -3.81 -10.87
N GLU A 84 7.81 -3.76 -11.77
CA GLU A 84 7.40 -2.53 -12.44
C GLU A 84 6.92 -1.46 -11.45
N ALA A 85 6.10 -1.85 -10.46
CA ALA A 85 5.61 -0.93 -9.43
C ALA A 85 6.76 -0.39 -8.56
N ARG A 86 7.71 -1.25 -8.19
CA ARG A 86 8.90 -0.87 -7.44
C ARG A 86 9.78 0.09 -8.25
N PHE A 87 10.02 -0.21 -9.52
CA PHE A 87 10.78 0.64 -10.42
C PHE A 87 10.15 2.03 -10.54
N MET A 88 8.83 2.10 -10.75
CA MET A 88 8.11 3.37 -10.87
C MET A 88 8.22 4.20 -9.59
N ARG A 89 7.96 3.61 -8.41
CA ARG A 89 8.07 4.29 -7.12
C ARG A 89 9.47 4.84 -6.91
N MET A 90 10.50 4.01 -7.05
CA MET A 90 11.89 4.40 -6.88
C MET A 90 12.28 5.53 -7.83
N THR A 91 11.89 5.46 -9.11
CA THR A 91 12.20 6.49 -10.10
C THR A 91 11.56 7.83 -9.72
N LEU A 92 10.29 7.83 -9.31
CA LEU A 92 9.60 9.04 -8.88
C LEU A 92 10.23 9.65 -7.63
N GLU A 93 10.54 8.83 -6.63
CA GLU A 93 11.12 9.30 -5.37
C GLU A 93 12.53 9.86 -5.58
N LEU A 94 13.38 9.18 -6.37
CA LEU A 94 14.71 9.70 -6.71
C LEU A 94 14.63 11.05 -7.44
N ALA A 95 13.65 11.22 -8.34
CA ALA A 95 13.44 12.48 -9.03
C ALA A 95 12.95 13.62 -8.13
N LEU A 96 12.45 13.31 -6.93
CA LEU A 96 12.00 14.31 -5.96
C LEU A 96 13.08 14.76 -4.98
N LEU A 97 14.22 14.06 -4.87
CA LEU A 97 15.18 14.28 -3.78
C LEU A 97 15.74 15.71 -3.77
N ASP A 98 16.11 16.27 -4.92
CA ASP A 98 16.63 17.63 -5.01
C ASP A 98 15.56 18.65 -4.60
N GLU A 99 14.34 18.52 -5.15
CA GLU A 99 13.20 19.38 -4.82
C GLU A 99 12.78 19.25 -3.34
N LEU A 100 12.88 18.04 -2.81
CA LEU A 100 12.60 17.75 -1.41
C LEU A 100 13.60 18.46 -0.48
N ALA A 101 14.89 18.36 -0.79
CA ALA A 101 15.94 19.03 -0.02
C ALA A 101 15.78 20.56 0.02
N GLU A 102 15.30 21.17 -1.09
CA GLU A 102 15.06 22.61 -1.17
C GLU A 102 13.80 23.08 -0.42
N LYS A 103 12.74 22.23 -0.37
CA LYS A 103 11.41 22.61 0.14
C LYS A 103 11.15 22.18 1.57
N MET A 104 11.92 21.22 2.07
CA MET A 104 11.69 20.64 3.39
C MET A 104 11.88 21.67 4.49
N THR A 105 10.94 21.73 5.42
CA THR A 105 10.99 22.57 6.61
C THR A 105 11.42 21.75 7.83
N ASP A 106 11.85 22.43 8.92
CA ASP A 106 12.16 21.76 10.20
C ASP A 106 11.00 20.89 10.69
N LYS A 107 9.76 21.34 10.48
CA LYS A 107 8.56 20.55 10.85
C LYS A 107 8.39 19.28 10.02
N ASP A 108 8.75 19.33 8.75
CA ASP A 108 8.69 18.15 7.88
C ASP A 108 9.77 17.15 8.28
N PHE A 109 10.94 17.67 8.65
CA PHE A 109 12.02 16.87 9.20
C PHE A 109 11.60 16.18 10.50
N ASP A 110 11.04 16.90 11.47
CA ASP A 110 10.53 16.35 12.73
C ASP A 110 9.48 15.25 12.47
N ARG A 111 8.59 15.45 11.48
CA ARG A 111 7.58 14.45 11.08
C ARG A 111 8.21 13.16 10.52
N MET A 112 9.23 13.30 9.68
CA MET A 112 9.95 12.15 9.10
C MET A 112 10.73 11.38 10.18
N GLU A 113 11.42 12.07 11.08
CA GLU A 113 12.15 11.47 12.19
C GLU A 113 11.20 10.74 13.16
N ALA A 114 10.07 11.35 13.50
CA ALA A 114 9.03 10.74 14.31
C ALA A 114 8.49 9.46 13.64
N ASN A 115 8.24 9.50 12.33
CA ASN A 115 7.79 8.33 11.57
C ASN A 115 8.82 7.20 11.62
N VAL A 116 10.09 7.46 11.34
CA VAL A 116 11.18 6.47 11.42
C VAL A 116 11.31 5.89 12.83
N THR A 117 11.15 6.71 13.86
CA THR A 117 11.16 6.28 15.26
C THR A 117 10.01 5.31 15.55
N MET A 118 8.81 5.61 15.05
CA MET A 118 7.65 4.72 15.18
C MET A 118 7.81 3.42 14.36
N GLN A 119 8.44 3.47 13.19
CA GLN A 119 8.75 2.27 12.43
C GLN A 119 9.68 1.33 13.22
N ARG A 120 10.74 1.87 13.87
CA ARG A 120 11.62 1.08 14.75
C ARG A 120 10.85 0.44 15.91
N PHE A 121 9.98 1.21 16.55
CA PHE A 121 9.15 0.73 17.65
C PHE A 121 8.22 -0.44 17.25
N TYR A 122 7.54 -0.34 16.09
CA TYR A 122 6.65 -1.39 15.62
C TYR A 122 7.37 -2.58 15.01
N LEU A 123 8.57 -2.37 14.46
CA LEU A 123 9.44 -3.45 13.99
C LEU A 123 9.84 -4.40 15.14
N GLU A 124 10.21 -3.84 16.31
CA GLU A 124 10.55 -4.61 17.51
C GLU A 124 9.33 -5.36 18.09
N ARG A 125 8.13 -4.88 17.83
CA ARG A 125 6.86 -5.47 18.31
C ARG A 125 6.19 -6.39 17.31
N GLU A 126 6.83 -6.63 16.17
CA GLU A 126 6.30 -7.48 15.10
C GLU A 126 4.89 -7.03 14.62
N ASN A 127 4.55 -5.76 14.79
CA ASN A 127 3.30 -5.20 14.31
C ASN A 127 3.42 -4.71 12.87
N GLN A 128 3.30 -5.65 11.97
CA GLN A 128 3.62 -5.48 10.55
C GLN A 128 2.64 -4.60 9.81
N LEU A 129 1.35 -4.62 10.19
CA LEU A 129 0.34 -3.79 9.57
C LEU A 129 0.65 -2.29 9.80
N TYR A 130 0.99 -1.92 11.04
CA TYR A 130 1.41 -0.56 11.36
C TYR A 130 2.73 -0.19 10.70
N LEU A 131 3.68 -1.13 10.63
CA LEU A 131 4.95 -0.89 9.94
C LEU A 131 4.74 -0.56 8.46
N MET A 132 3.88 -1.32 7.76
CA MET A 132 3.52 -1.04 6.37
C MET A 132 2.86 0.33 6.20
N GLN A 133 1.97 0.69 7.13
CA GLN A 133 1.27 1.97 7.09
C GLN A 133 2.22 3.15 7.31
N LEU A 134 3.16 3.03 8.26
CA LEU A 134 4.18 4.03 8.52
C LEU A 134 5.16 4.17 7.35
N ASP A 135 5.54 3.06 6.71
CA ASP A 135 6.35 3.07 5.50
C ASP A 135 5.64 3.83 4.36
N ASP A 136 4.37 3.55 4.13
CA ASP A 136 3.57 4.27 3.15
C ASP A 136 3.46 5.77 3.48
N ASP A 137 3.26 6.13 4.74
CA ASP A 137 3.20 7.52 5.19
C ASP A 137 4.55 8.24 5.02
N PHE A 138 5.68 7.54 5.25
CA PHE A 138 7.01 8.08 5.03
C PHE A 138 7.22 8.50 3.57
N HIS A 139 6.94 7.59 2.64
CA HIS A 139 7.07 7.87 1.21
C HIS A 139 6.06 8.92 0.72
N ARG A 140 4.86 8.95 1.28
CA ARG A 140 3.84 9.96 0.97
C ARG A 140 4.32 11.37 1.28
N MET A 141 5.07 11.56 2.37
CA MET A 141 5.61 12.88 2.75
C MET A 141 6.48 13.49 1.67
N PHE A 142 7.25 12.72 0.91
CA PHE A 142 8.05 13.22 -0.22
C PHE A 142 7.18 13.93 -1.25
N PHE A 143 6.08 13.29 -1.64
CA PHE A 143 5.16 13.85 -2.62
C PHE A 143 4.31 15.01 -2.06
N GLU A 144 4.00 14.98 -0.77
CA GLU A 144 3.31 16.07 -0.08
C GLU A 144 4.16 17.35 -0.09
N ILE A 145 5.41 17.29 0.35
CA ILE A 145 6.35 18.41 0.42
C ILE A 145 6.61 18.98 -0.98
N CYS A 146 6.77 18.12 -1.97
CA CYS A 146 6.98 18.52 -3.37
C CYS A 146 5.69 18.89 -4.12
N ASN A 147 4.51 18.90 -3.47
CA ASN A 147 3.21 19.17 -4.10
C ASN A 147 2.90 18.27 -5.30
N LYS A 148 3.24 16.97 -5.22
CA LYS A 148 3.07 15.99 -6.30
C LYS A 148 2.14 14.82 -5.90
N MET A 149 1.09 15.12 -5.12
CA MET A 149 0.18 14.09 -4.59
C MET A 149 -0.53 13.26 -5.67
N GLN A 150 -0.76 13.81 -6.88
CA GLN A 150 -1.33 13.01 -7.98
C GLN A 150 -0.37 11.91 -8.44
N CYS A 151 0.93 12.18 -8.47
CA CYS A 151 1.94 11.16 -8.77
C CYS A 151 1.94 10.06 -7.69
N TYR A 152 1.83 10.44 -6.41
CA TYR A 152 1.69 9.48 -5.32
C TYR A 152 0.45 8.60 -5.48
N CYS A 153 -0.72 9.19 -5.74
CA CYS A 153 -1.96 8.44 -5.91
C CYS A 153 -1.85 7.41 -7.03
N LEU A 154 -1.30 7.79 -8.18
CA LEU A 154 -1.09 6.90 -9.32
C LEU A 154 -0.08 5.78 -8.99
N SER A 155 1.03 6.11 -8.31
CA SER A 155 2.00 5.11 -7.89
C SER A 155 1.42 4.11 -6.89
N LYS A 156 0.56 4.56 -5.97
CA LYS A 156 -0.14 3.68 -5.01
C LYS A 156 -1.19 2.80 -5.68
N GLU A 157 -1.88 3.30 -6.68
CA GLU A 157 -2.84 2.49 -7.45
C GLU A 157 -2.12 1.36 -8.20
N PHE A 158 -1.01 1.68 -8.86
CA PHE A 158 -0.17 0.70 -9.55
C PHE A 158 0.58 -0.21 -8.56
N GLY A 159 0.97 0.31 -7.40
CA GLY A 159 1.70 -0.40 -6.34
C GLY A 159 0.91 -1.47 -5.59
N ILE A 160 -0.35 -1.70 -5.92
CA ILE A 160 -1.22 -2.68 -5.23
C ILE A 160 -0.65 -4.11 -5.26
N HIS A 161 0.05 -4.50 -6.33
CA HIS A 161 0.71 -5.81 -6.44
C HIS A 161 1.88 -5.92 -5.48
N PHE A 162 2.64 -4.83 -5.31
CA PHE A 162 3.72 -4.75 -4.34
C PHE A 162 3.17 -4.87 -2.90
N ASP A 163 2.07 -4.17 -2.58
CA ASP A 163 1.43 -4.26 -1.26
C ASP A 163 0.95 -5.69 -0.96
N ARG A 164 0.41 -6.40 -1.95
CA ARG A 164 0.00 -7.82 -1.82
C ARG A 164 1.17 -8.73 -1.49
N VAL A 165 2.30 -8.59 -2.20
CA VAL A 165 3.50 -9.39 -1.95
C VAL A 165 4.10 -9.03 -0.59
N ARG A 166 4.17 -7.76 -0.23
CA ARG A 166 4.61 -7.33 1.11
C ARG A 166 3.78 -8.00 2.19
N PHE A 167 2.45 -7.95 2.07
CA PHE A 167 1.56 -8.55 3.07
C PHE A 167 1.73 -10.07 3.15
N ALA A 168 1.76 -10.77 2.02
CA ALA A 168 2.01 -12.21 1.96
C ALA A 168 3.37 -12.61 2.57
N SER A 169 4.40 -11.79 2.32
CA SER A 169 5.72 -11.99 2.92
C SER A 169 5.69 -11.80 4.44
N LEU A 170 4.92 -10.83 4.92
CA LEU A 170 4.80 -10.53 6.34
C LEU A 170 4.07 -11.63 7.13
N GLU A 171 3.06 -12.30 6.56
CA GLU A 171 2.44 -13.46 7.19
C GLU A 171 3.38 -14.67 7.29
N ASN A 172 4.20 -14.89 6.25
CA ASN A 172 5.24 -15.91 6.27
C ASN A 172 6.43 -15.56 7.16
N LEU A 173 6.52 -14.30 7.62
CA LEU A 173 7.63 -13.72 8.36
C LEU A 173 7.69 -14.11 9.82
N ARG A 174 6.63 -14.58 10.41
CA ARG A 174 6.68 -15.12 11.76
C ARG A 174 7.77 -16.18 11.93
N ASP A 175 8.19 -16.81 10.80
CA ASP A 175 9.20 -17.86 10.77
C ASP A 175 10.44 -17.55 9.90
N ASN A 176 10.54 -16.39 9.23
CA ASN A 176 11.62 -16.14 8.27
C ASN A 176 12.51 -14.94 8.64
N LYS A 177 13.69 -15.25 9.22
CA LYS A 177 14.70 -14.27 9.65
C LYS A 177 15.15 -13.30 8.54
N THR A 178 15.20 -13.76 7.28
CA THR A 178 15.69 -12.96 6.14
C THR A 178 14.83 -11.74 5.87
N VAL A 179 13.53 -11.82 6.07
CA VAL A 179 12.61 -10.70 5.77
C VAL A 179 12.54 -9.73 6.96
N GLN A 180 12.72 -10.22 8.20
CA GLN A 180 12.94 -9.33 9.36
C GLN A 180 14.22 -8.51 9.15
N ASP A 181 15.26 -9.12 8.58
CA ASP A 181 16.51 -8.42 8.28
C ASP A 181 16.32 -7.38 7.16
N HIS A 182 15.52 -7.65 6.13
CA HIS A 182 15.15 -6.66 5.09
C HIS A 182 14.34 -5.49 5.67
N ALA A 183 13.35 -5.76 6.52
CA ALA A 183 12.59 -4.68 7.17
C ALA A 183 13.48 -3.80 8.06
N ARG A 184 14.42 -4.41 8.80
CA ARG A 184 15.42 -3.67 9.59
C ARG A 184 16.36 -2.84 8.71
N GLN A 185 16.73 -3.36 7.54
CA GLN A 185 17.58 -2.66 6.58
C GLN A 185 16.85 -1.43 6.00
N ASN A 186 15.59 -1.57 5.57
CA ASN A 186 14.80 -0.46 5.07
C ASN A 186 14.67 0.67 6.10
N VAL A 187 14.38 0.34 7.37
CA VAL A 187 14.29 1.34 8.44
C VAL A 187 15.63 2.07 8.66
N LYS A 188 16.78 1.39 8.48
CA LYS A 188 18.10 2.05 8.54
C LYS A 188 18.29 3.00 7.36
N GLU A 189 17.97 2.56 6.14
CA GLU A 189 18.09 3.36 4.92
C GLU A 189 17.23 4.63 5.01
N TYR A 190 16.01 4.53 5.53
CA TYR A 190 15.15 5.71 5.76
C TYR A 190 15.73 6.68 6.78
N ALA A 191 16.37 6.16 7.84
CA ALA A 191 17.07 7.00 8.80
C ALA A 191 18.28 7.72 8.18
N GLU A 192 18.99 7.06 7.26
CA GLU A 192 20.11 7.65 6.52
C GLU A 192 19.64 8.72 5.54
N ILE A 193 18.53 8.49 4.82
CA ILE A 193 17.87 9.49 3.96
C ILE A 193 17.45 10.70 4.79
N SER A 194 16.78 10.48 5.92
CA SER A 194 16.36 11.54 6.83
C SER A 194 17.56 12.37 7.33
N ASN A 195 18.65 11.72 7.71
CA ASN A 195 19.88 12.39 8.14
C ASN A 195 20.53 13.17 6.99
N PHE A 196 20.59 12.61 5.77
CA PHE A 196 21.12 13.28 4.59
C PHE A 196 20.34 14.56 4.29
N LEU A 197 19.00 14.49 4.29
CA LEU A 197 18.13 15.62 4.06
C LEU A 197 18.30 16.72 5.12
N SER A 198 18.58 16.37 6.39
CA SER A 198 18.85 17.35 7.45
C SER A 198 20.15 18.12 7.23
N ILE A 199 21.18 17.47 6.70
CA ILE A 199 22.48 18.11 6.42
C ILE A 199 22.38 19.05 5.23
N THR A 200 21.60 18.70 4.20
CA THR A 200 21.45 19.52 2.98
C THR A 200 20.53 20.74 3.19
N SER A 201 19.62 20.70 4.18
CA SER A 201 18.76 21.86 4.53
C SER A 201 19.48 22.95 5.36
N LEU A 202 20.69 22.67 5.84
CA LEU A 202 21.52 23.61 6.64
C LEU A 202 22.60 24.33 5.83
N THR A 203 22.71 24.04 4.52
CA THR A 203 23.63 24.70 3.58
C THR A 203 22.88 25.58 2.60
#